data_b0235caf115bc7a102e81411e5297144
#
_entry.id   b0235caf115bc7a102e81411e5297144
#
_cell.length_a   1.000
_cell.length_b   1.000
_cell.length_c   1.000
_cell.angle_alpha   90.00
_cell.angle_beta   90.00
_cell.angle_gamma   90.00
#
_symmetry.space_group_name_H-M   'P 1'
#
loop_
_entity.id
_entity.type
_entity.pdbx_description
1 polymer ?
#
loop_
_entity_poly.entity_id
_entity_poly.type
_entity_poly.pdbx_seq_one_letter_code
_entity_poly.pdbx_strand_id
1 'polypeptide(L)'
;MPHFSANLSLLFKELPLIDRFSAAKNAGFDAVEIQFPYELSIEQIHEELEINDLDLVLINVPAGDLMQGGDGLACVPKRENAFRQAVMEALRYADALGVGRVNVLAGRQPIDGDFLHCPHILSANLRYAAEAFQSIGVITTFEA
;
A
#
# COMPACT_ATOMS: atom_id res chain seq x y z
N MET A 1 -25.95 6.10 1.27
CA MET A 1 -25.68 4.65 1.38
C MET A 1 -24.18 4.45 1.63
N PRO A 2 -23.78 3.48 2.42
CA PRO A 2 -22.35 3.19 2.55
C PRO A 2 -21.80 2.67 1.22
N HIS A 3 -20.57 3.09 0.88
CA HIS A 3 -19.83 2.57 -0.25
C HIS A 3 -18.84 1.52 0.25
N PHE A 4 -18.73 0.42 -0.49
CA PHE A 4 -17.85 -0.69 -0.15
C PHE A 4 -16.75 -0.82 -1.21
N SER A 5 -15.52 -1.12 -0.78
CA SER A 5 -14.44 -1.53 -1.66
C SER A 5 -14.12 -3.01 -1.50
N ALA A 6 -13.74 -3.67 -2.58
CA ALA A 6 -13.22 -5.03 -2.52
C ALA A 6 -11.70 -5.00 -2.34
N ASN A 7 -11.20 -5.68 -1.30
CA ASN A 7 -9.76 -5.88 -1.14
C ASN A 7 -9.29 -7.04 -2.03
N LEU A 8 -8.68 -6.72 -3.17
CA LEU A 8 -8.21 -7.71 -4.15
C LEU A 8 -7.02 -8.53 -3.67
N SER A 9 -6.35 -8.11 -2.58
CA SER A 9 -5.32 -8.93 -1.93
C SER A 9 -5.90 -10.08 -1.11
N LEU A 10 -7.18 -9.99 -0.73
CA LEU A 10 -7.87 -10.95 0.14
C LEU A 10 -9.00 -11.70 -0.57
N LEU A 11 -9.67 -11.05 -1.52
CA LEU A 11 -10.80 -11.61 -2.27
C LEU A 11 -10.34 -12.12 -3.65
N PHE A 12 -11.06 -13.11 -4.18
CA PHE A 12 -10.82 -13.69 -5.51
C PHE A 12 -9.42 -14.29 -5.67
N LYS A 13 -8.83 -14.80 -4.59
CA LYS A 13 -7.43 -15.30 -4.57
C LYS A 13 -7.20 -16.54 -5.44
N GLU A 14 -8.24 -17.20 -5.88
CA GLU A 14 -8.20 -18.27 -6.88
C GLU A 14 -7.82 -17.77 -8.28
N LEU A 15 -7.90 -16.45 -8.52
CA LEU A 15 -7.54 -15.80 -9.77
C LEU A 15 -6.18 -15.06 -9.65
N PRO A 16 -5.42 -14.92 -10.75
CA PRO A 16 -4.32 -13.96 -10.82
C PRO A 16 -4.80 -12.53 -10.50
N LEU A 17 -3.94 -11.69 -9.95
CA LEU A 17 -4.34 -10.33 -9.51
C LEU A 17 -5.00 -9.53 -10.64
N ILE A 18 -4.48 -9.64 -11.87
CA ILE A 18 -5.00 -8.92 -13.03
C ILE A 18 -6.47 -9.26 -13.32
N ASP A 19 -6.91 -10.49 -13.07
CA ASP A 19 -8.28 -10.95 -13.33
C ASP A 19 -9.26 -10.62 -12.19
N ARG A 20 -8.74 -10.20 -11.03
CA ARG A 20 -9.57 -9.88 -9.85
C ARG A 20 -10.35 -8.57 -10.00
N PHE A 21 -9.91 -7.65 -10.86
CA PHE A 21 -10.63 -6.41 -11.16
C PHE A 21 -12.00 -6.71 -11.77
N SER A 22 -12.03 -7.52 -12.83
CA SER A 22 -13.28 -7.93 -13.45
C SER A 22 -14.18 -8.75 -12.51
N ALA A 23 -13.58 -9.61 -11.68
CA ALA A 23 -14.31 -10.37 -10.67
C ALA A 23 -14.99 -9.46 -9.64
N ALA A 24 -14.30 -8.41 -9.17
CA ALA A 24 -14.88 -7.42 -8.25
C ALA A 24 -16.03 -6.66 -8.90
N LYS A 25 -15.87 -6.19 -10.13
CA LYS A 25 -16.97 -5.52 -10.85
C LYS A 25 -18.19 -6.42 -11.05
N ASN A 26 -17.96 -7.67 -11.44
CA ASN A 26 -19.03 -8.66 -11.61
C ASN A 26 -19.75 -8.98 -10.28
N ALA A 27 -19.03 -8.85 -9.14
CA ALA A 27 -19.63 -8.99 -7.81
C ALA A 27 -20.36 -7.72 -7.32
N GLY A 28 -20.37 -6.64 -8.11
CA GLY A 28 -21.12 -5.41 -7.83
C GLY A 28 -20.33 -4.34 -7.07
N PHE A 29 -19.01 -4.42 -7.02
CA PHE A 29 -18.18 -3.37 -6.45
C PHE A 29 -17.86 -2.28 -7.49
N ASP A 30 -17.81 -1.03 -7.04
CA ASP A 30 -17.36 0.12 -7.82
C ASP A 30 -15.99 0.64 -7.37
N ALA A 31 -15.48 0.10 -6.27
CA ALA A 31 -14.17 0.45 -5.74
C ALA A 31 -13.41 -0.78 -5.28
N VAL A 32 -12.09 -0.71 -5.40
CA VAL A 32 -11.17 -1.77 -4.99
C VAL A 32 -10.02 -1.18 -4.18
N GLU A 33 -9.40 -2.02 -3.36
CA GLU A 33 -8.12 -1.75 -2.71
C GLU A 33 -7.17 -2.93 -2.95
N ILE A 34 -5.88 -2.64 -3.00
CA ILE A 34 -4.84 -3.63 -3.20
C ILE A 34 -3.71 -3.33 -2.22
N GLN A 35 -3.37 -4.29 -1.37
CA GLN A 35 -2.30 -4.07 -0.39
C GLN A 35 -0.96 -3.77 -1.08
N PHE A 36 -0.55 -4.61 -2.01
CA PHE A 36 0.74 -4.46 -2.69
C PHE A 36 0.56 -4.68 -4.20
N PRO A 37 0.25 -3.62 -4.97
CA PRO A 37 -0.05 -3.73 -6.41
C PRO A 37 1.19 -3.90 -7.30
N TYR A 38 2.38 -3.93 -6.74
CA TYR A 38 3.67 -3.72 -7.40
C TYR A 38 4.12 -4.88 -8.29
N GLU A 39 3.41 -6.00 -8.31
CA GLU A 39 3.61 -7.08 -9.29
C GLU A 39 3.01 -6.75 -10.67
N LEU A 40 2.09 -5.78 -10.73
CA LEU A 40 1.52 -5.27 -11.98
C LEU A 40 2.13 -3.90 -12.29
N SER A 41 2.29 -3.58 -13.57
CA SER A 41 2.68 -2.23 -13.96
C SER A 41 1.54 -1.24 -13.73
N ILE A 42 1.90 0.05 -13.64
CA ILE A 42 0.90 1.13 -13.54
C ILE A 42 -0.07 1.08 -14.73
N GLU A 43 0.45 0.84 -15.93
CA GLU A 43 -0.34 0.77 -17.15
C GLU A 43 -1.36 -0.39 -17.11
N GLN A 44 -0.95 -1.56 -16.63
CA GLN A 44 -1.85 -2.72 -16.49
C GLN A 44 -2.97 -2.43 -15.50
N ILE A 45 -2.64 -1.84 -14.34
CA ILE A 45 -3.66 -1.48 -13.33
C ILE A 45 -4.60 -0.42 -13.89
N HIS A 46 -4.07 0.62 -14.52
CA HIS A 46 -4.86 1.70 -15.10
C HIS A 46 -5.86 1.16 -16.14
N GLU A 47 -5.40 0.28 -17.03
CA GLU A 47 -6.25 -0.35 -18.04
C GLU A 47 -7.39 -1.15 -17.40
N GLU A 48 -7.09 -1.96 -16.37
CA GLU A 48 -8.12 -2.74 -15.67
C GLU A 48 -9.12 -1.87 -14.91
N LEU A 49 -8.67 -0.77 -14.30
CA LEU A 49 -9.56 0.18 -13.64
C LEU A 49 -10.50 0.85 -14.64
N GLU A 50 -9.99 1.27 -15.81
CA GLU A 50 -10.81 1.88 -16.86
C GLU A 50 -11.81 0.90 -17.50
N ILE A 51 -11.35 -0.30 -17.89
CA ILE A 51 -12.20 -1.31 -18.53
C ILE A 51 -13.36 -1.73 -17.61
N ASN A 52 -13.09 -1.85 -16.30
CA ASN A 52 -14.07 -2.31 -15.33
C ASN A 52 -14.81 -1.16 -14.63
N ASP A 53 -14.51 0.10 -14.94
CA ASP A 53 -15.12 1.27 -14.27
C ASP A 53 -15.03 1.13 -12.74
N LEU A 54 -13.78 1.03 -12.23
CA LEU A 54 -13.44 0.84 -10.82
C LEU A 54 -12.53 1.95 -10.32
N ASP A 55 -12.73 2.38 -9.08
CA ASP A 55 -11.80 3.26 -8.37
C ASP A 55 -10.84 2.45 -7.50
N LEU A 56 -9.53 2.71 -7.59
CA LEU A 56 -8.54 2.20 -6.66
C LEU A 56 -8.40 3.17 -5.48
N VAL A 57 -8.94 2.81 -4.32
CA VAL A 57 -9.09 3.75 -3.19
C VAL A 57 -7.96 3.70 -2.17
N LEU A 58 -7.23 2.58 -2.08
CA LEU A 58 -6.14 2.38 -1.11
C LEU A 58 -5.11 1.39 -1.61
N ILE A 59 -3.84 1.72 -1.38
CA ILE A 59 -2.69 0.81 -1.50
C ILE A 59 -1.81 0.93 -0.25
N ASN A 60 -0.94 -0.05 0.01
CA ASN A 60 0.08 0.04 1.05
C ASN A 60 1.44 0.45 0.46
N VAL A 61 2.24 1.14 1.25
CA VAL A 61 3.69 1.27 0.99
C VAL A 61 4.32 -0.13 1.01
N PRO A 62 5.23 -0.47 0.07
CA PRO A 62 5.93 -1.74 0.14
C PRO A 62 6.54 -1.99 1.52
N ALA A 63 6.27 -3.14 2.10
CA ALA A 63 6.62 -3.47 3.49
C ALA A 63 7.88 -4.34 3.62
N GLY A 64 8.70 -4.44 2.55
CA GLY A 64 9.89 -5.29 2.55
C GLY A 64 9.54 -6.76 2.73
N ASP A 65 10.19 -7.40 3.70
CA ASP A 65 10.03 -8.82 4.01
C ASP A 65 8.90 -9.15 5.03
N LEU A 66 8.09 -8.15 5.41
CA LEU A 66 7.07 -8.30 6.45
C LEU A 66 6.10 -9.46 6.18
N MET A 67 5.62 -9.55 4.94
CA MET A 67 4.64 -10.58 4.55
C MET A 67 5.25 -11.98 4.44
N GLN A 68 6.57 -12.09 4.39
CA GLN A 68 7.34 -13.34 4.43
C GLN A 68 7.82 -13.71 5.84
N GLY A 69 7.36 -12.99 6.86
CA GLY A 69 7.68 -13.25 8.26
C GLY A 69 8.90 -12.48 8.80
N GLY A 70 9.45 -11.56 7.99
CA GLY A 70 10.50 -10.62 8.42
C GLY A 70 9.95 -9.45 9.23
N ASP A 71 10.82 -8.49 9.54
CA ASP A 71 10.50 -7.34 10.40
C ASP A 71 9.88 -6.17 9.63
N GLY A 72 9.97 -6.14 8.31
CA GLY A 72 9.49 -5.04 7.50
C GLY A 72 10.45 -3.85 7.44
N LEU A 73 9.92 -2.63 7.27
CA LEU A 73 10.73 -1.45 7.00
C LEU A 73 10.50 -0.30 7.99
N ALA A 74 9.24 0.03 8.28
CA ALA A 74 8.88 1.35 8.83
C ALA A 74 9.44 1.62 10.23
N CYS A 75 9.50 0.61 11.10
CA CYS A 75 10.06 0.75 12.46
C CYS A 75 11.47 0.16 12.61
N VAL A 76 12.05 -0.42 11.56
CA VAL A 76 13.26 -1.22 11.67
C VAL A 76 14.53 -0.36 11.52
N PRO A 77 15.42 -0.34 12.52
CA PRO A 77 16.68 0.38 12.44
C PRO A 77 17.52 -0.06 11.23
N LYS A 78 18.24 0.90 10.64
CA LYS A 78 19.11 0.72 9.46
C LYS A 78 18.38 0.36 8.15
N ARG A 79 17.02 0.39 8.14
CA ARG A 79 16.21 0.21 6.92
C ARG A 79 15.54 1.51 6.46
N GLU A 80 15.92 2.67 7.01
CA GLU A 80 15.29 3.97 6.70
C GLU A 80 15.40 4.33 5.22
N ASN A 81 16.53 4.04 4.58
CA ASN A 81 16.70 4.28 3.14
C ASN A 81 15.79 3.36 2.30
N ALA A 82 15.69 2.08 2.68
CA ALA A 82 14.78 1.15 2.02
C ALA A 82 13.31 1.59 2.18
N PHE A 83 12.93 2.08 3.37
CA PHE A 83 11.61 2.66 3.60
C PHE A 83 11.33 3.87 2.71
N ARG A 84 12.28 4.80 2.59
CA ARG A 84 12.13 5.97 1.71
C ARG A 84 11.97 5.58 0.24
N GLN A 85 12.72 4.59 -0.23
CA GLN A 85 12.53 4.06 -1.60
C GLN A 85 11.14 3.45 -1.78
N ALA A 86 10.65 2.70 -0.78
CA ALA A 86 9.31 2.13 -0.78
C ALA A 86 8.22 3.23 -0.83
N VAL A 87 8.38 4.31 -0.07
CA VAL A 87 7.48 5.48 -0.13
C VAL A 87 7.48 6.10 -1.52
N MET A 88 8.63 6.27 -2.16
CA MET A 88 8.72 6.84 -3.51
C MET A 88 8.08 5.93 -4.56
N GLU A 89 8.17 4.62 -4.41
CA GLU A 89 7.47 3.68 -5.28
C GLU A 89 5.96 3.79 -5.12
N ALA A 90 5.46 3.78 -3.88
CA ALA A 90 4.04 3.97 -3.60
C ALA A 90 3.52 5.33 -4.09
N LEU A 91 4.32 6.39 -3.93
CA LEU A 91 3.99 7.73 -4.43
C LEU A 91 3.74 7.73 -5.93
N ARG A 92 4.61 7.07 -6.69
CA ARG A 92 4.50 6.97 -8.16
C ARG A 92 3.22 6.23 -8.57
N TYR A 93 2.89 5.13 -7.89
CA TYR A 93 1.64 4.38 -8.16
C TYR A 93 0.41 5.20 -7.75
N ALA A 94 0.43 5.81 -6.57
CA ALA A 94 -0.70 6.59 -6.08
C ALA A 94 -1.01 7.81 -6.96
N ASP A 95 0.01 8.53 -7.39
CA ASP A 95 -0.14 9.70 -8.27
C ASP A 95 -0.70 9.29 -9.64
N ALA A 96 -0.10 8.29 -10.27
CA ALA A 96 -0.50 7.85 -11.61
C ALA A 96 -1.89 7.20 -11.65
N LEU A 97 -2.31 6.53 -10.58
CA LEU A 97 -3.58 5.79 -10.49
C LEU A 97 -4.69 6.56 -9.75
N GLY A 98 -4.43 7.78 -9.30
CA GLY A 98 -5.42 8.60 -8.60
C GLY A 98 -5.84 8.05 -7.23
N VAL A 99 -4.96 7.31 -6.54
CA VAL A 99 -5.25 6.69 -5.25
C VAL A 99 -5.35 7.76 -4.17
N GLY A 100 -6.46 7.78 -3.43
CA GLY A 100 -6.69 8.81 -2.41
C GLY A 100 -6.04 8.53 -1.05
N ARG A 101 -5.67 7.29 -0.77
CA ARG A 101 -5.08 6.88 0.52
C ARG A 101 -3.95 5.88 0.33
N VAL A 102 -2.86 6.09 1.05
CA VAL A 102 -1.75 5.14 1.10
C VAL A 102 -1.50 4.75 2.56
N ASN A 103 -1.47 3.45 2.82
CA ASN A 103 -1.32 2.89 4.16
C ASN A 103 0.14 2.49 4.43
N VAL A 104 0.62 2.76 5.63
CA VAL A 104 1.94 2.35 6.13
C VAL A 104 1.73 1.29 7.19
N LEU A 105 2.34 0.12 7.01
CA LEU A 105 2.43 -0.91 8.04
C LEU A 105 3.63 -0.63 8.95
N ALA A 106 3.43 -0.75 10.26
CA ALA A 106 4.49 -0.48 11.25
C ALA A 106 5.73 -1.35 11.06
N GLY A 107 5.54 -2.58 10.68
CA GLY A 107 6.56 -3.62 10.76
C GLY A 107 6.60 -4.26 12.14
N ARG A 108 7.58 -5.11 12.36
CA ARG A 108 7.82 -5.81 13.63
C ARG A 108 9.06 -5.26 14.29
N GLN A 109 9.00 -5.15 15.60
CA GLN A 109 10.18 -4.80 16.39
C GLN A 109 11.17 -5.98 16.35
N PRO A 110 12.43 -5.78 15.91
CA PRO A 110 13.41 -6.84 15.88
C PRO A 110 13.66 -7.43 17.27
N ILE A 111 13.74 -8.75 17.38
CA ILE A 111 13.91 -9.46 18.67
C ILE A 111 15.26 -9.09 19.33
N ASP A 112 16.29 -8.95 18.51
CA ASP A 112 17.66 -8.60 18.98
C ASP A 112 17.94 -7.10 18.85
N GLY A 113 16.92 -6.28 18.67
CA GLY A 113 17.02 -4.86 18.35
C GLY A 113 16.98 -3.96 19.58
N ASP A 114 17.46 -2.75 19.36
CA ASP A 114 17.35 -1.65 20.32
C ASP A 114 15.89 -1.15 20.36
N PHE A 115 15.12 -1.71 21.30
CA PHE A 115 13.70 -1.43 21.49
C PHE A 115 13.38 0.07 21.69
N LEU A 116 14.34 0.86 22.14
CA LEU A 116 14.15 2.28 22.40
C LEU A 116 14.12 3.13 21.12
N HIS A 117 14.72 2.65 20.04
CA HIS A 117 14.84 3.41 18.79
C HIS A 117 13.69 3.17 17.81
N CYS A 118 13.03 2.01 17.84
CA CYS A 118 11.93 1.69 16.91
C CYS A 118 10.81 2.74 16.89
N PRO A 119 10.28 3.23 18.01
CA PRO A 119 9.23 4.26 18.00
C PRO A 119 9.68 5.59 17.40
N HIS A 120 10.94 5.97 17.60
CA HIS A 120 11.52 7.19 17.04
C HIS A 120 11.71 7.07 15.52
N ILE A 121 12.21 5.92 15.08
CA ILE A 121 12.37 5.62 13.64
C ILE A 121 11.00 5.59 12.96
N LEU A 122 10.03 4.89 13.54
CA LEU A 122 8.67 4.84 13.02
C LEU A 122 8.06 6.25 12.90
N SER A 123 8.17 7.06 13.95
CA SER A 123 7.66 8.44 13.94
C SER A 123 8.29 9.29 12.84
N ALA A 124 9.62 9.21 12.68
CA ALA A 124 10.32 9.94 11.62
C ALA A 124 9.93 9.45 10.22
N ASN A 125 9.80 8.14 10.04
CA ASN A 125 9.40 7.54 8.77
C ASN A 125 7.94 7.86 8.42
N LEU A 126 7.01 7.82 9.38
CA LEU A 126 5.62 8.23 9.16
C LEU A 126 5.51 9.70 8.77
N ARG A 127 6.30 10.58 9.39
CA ARG A 127 6.35 11.99 9.01
C ARG A 127 6.83 12.15 7.56
N TYR A 128 7.92 11.49 7.20
CA TYR A 128 8.43 11.49 5.83
C TYR A 128 7.38 11.03 4.82
N ALA A 129 6.71 9.90 5.10
CA ALA A 129 5.65 9.38 4.23
C ALA A 129 4.49 10.37 4.11
N ALA A 130 4.02 10.93 5.22
CA ALA A 130 2.92 11.89 5.24
C ALA A 130 3.23 13.15 4.43
N GLU A 131 4.44 13.71 4.56
CA GLU A 131 4.89 14.88 3.78
C GLU A 131 4.96 14.55 2.29
N ALA A 132 5.51 13.37 1.93
CA ALA A 132 5.61 12.94 0.55
C ALA A 132 4.22 12.78 -0.10
N PHE A 133 3.29 12.05 0.53
CA PHE A 133 1.95 11.83 -0.01
C PHE A 133 1.09 13.10 0.00
N GLN A 134 1.25 13.96 1.00
CA GLN A 134 0.56 15.24 1.03
C GLN A 134 0.91 16.12 -0.16
N SER A 135 2.14 16.04 -0.70
CA SER A 135 2.58 16.81 -1.87
C SER A 135 1.75 16.52 -3.12
N ILE A 136 1.09 15.38 -3.20
CA ILE A 136 0.18 14.97 -4.29
C ILE A 136 -1.29 14.88 -3.84
N GLY A 137 -1.63 15.40 -2.66
CA GLY A 137 -3.00 15.41 -2.14
C GLY A 137 -3.50 14.06 -1.62
N VAL A 138 -2.61 13.11 -1.33
CA VAL A 138 -2.93 11.77 -0.84
C VAL A 138 -2.85 11.72 0.68
N ILE A 139 -3.80 11.03 1.30
CA ILE A 139 -3.84 10.83 2.75
C ILE A 139 -2.99 9.62 3.13
N THR A 140 -2.10 9.80 4.09
CA THR A 140 -1.37 8.69 4.70
C THR A 140 -2.19 8.10 5.84
N THR A 141 -2.40 6.80 5.81
CA THR A 141 -2.99 6.02 6.90
C THR A 141 -1.91 5.15 7.54
N PHE A 142 -2.16 4.69 8.73
CA PHE A 142 -1.23 3.88 9.51
C PHE A 142 -1.95 2.69 10.14
N GLU A 143 -1.32 1.53 10.05
CA GLU A 143 -1.77 0.29 10.66
C GLU A 143 -0.64 -0.32 11.48
N ALA A 144 -0.96 -0.61 12.75
CA ALA A 144 -0.01 -1.16 13.73
C ALA A 144 0.03 -2.69 13.71
#